data_2477ec97d723872c0bafba785f371a5e
#
_entry.id   2477ec97d723872c0bafba785f371a5e
#
_cell.length_a   1.000
_cell.length_b   1.000
_cell.length_c   1.000
_cell.angle_alpha   90.00
_cell.angle_beta   90.00
_cell.angle_gamma   90.00
#
_symmetry.space_group_name_H-M   'P 1'
#
loop_
_entity.id
_entity.type
_entity.pdbx_description
1 polymer ?
#
loop_
_entity_poly.entity_id
_entity_poly.type
_entity_poly.pdbx_seq_one_letter_code
_entity_poly.pdbx_strand_id
1 'polypeptide(L)'
;KNCNVIGATCSSIGERNSKNNPTSFFKSYCEIFGKIDSQINKNGSNFVDYKGKLEFTTIIQDESSKATPAELSLPLTYGKKNIIIGDHRQLPPMLDKKEFQLSLDFLLDRTENKEEKKKIQKLKSFVLKHFDEMEISHFERLFQKIDSSLKGVFNLQYRMHPDINDVIKQFYIQDGGLNCGLISPIDLGVNDPDMHNASSRYHGIE
;
A
#
# COMPACT_ATOMS: atom_id res chain seq x y z
N LYS A 1 12.92 20.85 -12.17
CA LYS A 1 13.58 19.89 -13.09
C LYS A 1 14.69 19.04 -12.43
N ASN A 2 15.03 19.28 -11.17
CA ASN A 2 16.10 18.56 -10.45
C ASN A 2 15.54 17.74 -9.26
N CYS A 3 14.32 17.23 -9.38
CA CYS A 3 13.74 16.40 -8.33
C CYS A 3 14.14 14.93 -8.55
N ASN A 4 14.90 14.36 -7.64
CA ASN A 4 15.36 12.96 -7.69
C ASN A 4 14.45 12.01 -6.89
N VAL A 5 13.56 12.54 -6.07
CA VAL A 5 12.62 11.78 -5.23
C VAL A 5 11.22 12.37 -5.37
N ILE A 6 10.25 11.51 -5.60
CA ILE A 6 8.84 11.86 -5.72
C ILE A 6 8.05 11.00 -4.74
N GLY A 7 7.22 11.63 -3.93
CA GLY A 7 6.30 10.95 -3.03
C GLY A 7 4.86 11.05 -3.52
N ALA A 8 4.13 9.96 -3.45
CA ALA A 8 2.72 9.91 -3.80
C ALA A 8 2.00 8.78 -3.04
N THR A 9 0.70 8.88 -2.87
CA THR A 9 -0.11 7.75 -2.41
C THR A 9 -0.41 6.81 -3.57
N CYS A 10 -0.56 5.52 -3.30
CA CYS A 10 -0.85 4.52 -4.34
C CYS A 10 -2.12 4.87 -5.13
N SER A 11 -3.16 5.35 -4.45
CA SER A 11 -4.42 5.77 -5.06
C SER A 11 -4.24 6.94 -6.03
N SER A 12 -3.43 7.94 -5.68
CA SER A 12 -3.22 9.13 -6.52
C SER A 12 -2.49 8.84 -7.82
N ILE A 13 -1.71 7.78 -7.88
CA ILE A 13 -0.99 7.36 -9.10
C ILE A 13 -1.95 6.81 -10.15
N GLY A 14 -2.98 6.08 -9.71
CA GLY A 14 -3.95 5.41 -10.58
C GLY A 14 -5.20 6.21 -10.90
N GLU A 15 -5.39 7.35 -10.26
CA GLU A 15 -6.61 8.15 -10.44
C GLU A 15 -6.81 8.64 -11.88
N ARG A 16 -8.03 8.46 -12.37
CA ARG A 16 -8.51 9.04 -13.62
C ARG A 16 -9.90 9.59 -13.41
N ASN A 17 -10.20 10.72 -14.02
CA ASN A 17 -11.55 11.27 -13.95
C ASN A 17 -12.52 10.49 -14.87
N SER A 18 -13.82 10.83 -14.80
CA SER A 18 -14.88 10.20 -15.60
C SER A 18 -14.67 10.26 -17.12
N LYS A 19 -13.80 11.15 -17.59
CA LYS A 19 -13.39 11.28 -19.01
C LYS A 19 -12.10 10.54 -19.32
N ASN A 20 -11.64 9.68 -18.42
CA ASN A 20 -10.40 8.90 -18.53
C ASN A 20 -9.11 9.75 -18.63
N ASN A 21 -9.17 11.02 -18.22
CA ASN A 21 -8.00 11.88 -18.14
C ASN A 21 -7.27 11.64 -16.81
N PRO A 22 -5.94 11.64 -16.81
CA PRO A 22 -5.17 11.50 -15.58
C PRO A 22 -5.44 12.68 -14.64
N THR A 23 -5.58 12.36 -13.35
CA THR A 23 -5.74 13.35 -12.29
C THR A 23 -4.39 13.83 -11.75
N SER A 24 -4.41 14.50 -10.63
CA SER A 24 -3.35 15.39 -10.16
C SER A 24 -1.91 14.90 -10.29
N PHE A 25 -1.61 13.69 -9.85
CA PHE A 25 -0.20 13.22 -9.84
C PHE A 25 0.35 13.00 -11.25
N PHE A 26 -0.34 12.20 -12.07
CA PHE A 26 0.14 11.84 -13.40
C PHE A 26 0.18 13.05 -14.34
N LYS A 27 -0.82 13.92 -14.25
CA LYS A 27 -0.85 15.18 -14.98
C LYS A 27 0.34 16.05 -14.61
N SER A 28 0.55 16.32 -13.33
CA SER A 28 1.66 17.16 -12.87
C SER A 28 3.01 16.56 -13.25
N TYR A 29 3.17 15.25 -13.16
CA TYR A 29 4.38 14.56 -13.60
C TYR A 29 4.65 14.80 -15.10
N CYS A 30 3.65 14.60 -15.95
CA CYS A 30 3.78 14.77 -17.38
C CYS A 30 4.06 16.23 -17.75
N GLU A 31 3.44 17.19 -17.09
CA GLU A 31 3.67 18.62 -17.28
C GLU A 31 5.09 19.03 -16.89
N ILE A 32 5.59 18.57 -15.74
CA ILE A 32 6.94 18.89 -15.25
C ILE A 32 8.02 18.32 -16.18
N PHE A 33 7.83 17.09 -16.65
CA PHE A 33 8.82 16.38 -17.46
C PHE A 33 8.63 16.54 -18.98
N GLY A 34 7.68 17.40 -19.40
CA GLY A 34 7.45 17.69 -20.82
C GLY A 34 6.92 16.51 -21.64
N LYS A 35 6.27 15.56 -20.97
CA LYS A 35 5.68 14.36 -21.60
C LYS A 35 4.23 14.59 -22.01
N ILE A 36 3.97 15.71 -22.69
CA ILE A 36 2.65 16.10 -23.17
C ILE A 36 2.70 16.19 -24.67
N ASP A 37 1.92 15.37 -25.36
CA ASP A 37 1.62 15.52 -26.78
C ASP A 37 0.21 16.11 -26.93
N SER A 38 0.09 17.33 -27.41
CA SER A 38 -1.18 17.89 -27.81
C SER A 38 -1.52 17.45 -29.22
N GLN A 39 -2.53 16.61 -29.37
CA GLN A 39 -3.06 16.21 -30.68
C GLN A 39 -4.42 16.86 -30.89
N ILE A 40 -4.61 17.39 -32.08
CA ILE A 40 -5.92 17.85 -32.55
C ILE A 40 -6.60 16.64 -33.18
N ASN A 41 -7.71 16.16 -32.58
CA ASN A 41 -8.43 15.07 -33.21
C ASN A 41 -9.25 15.56 -34.42
N LYS A 42 -9.70 14.60 -35.26
CA LYS A 42 -10.44 14.88 -36.52
C LYS A 42 -11.69 15.77 -36.35
N ASN A 43 -12.13 15.98 -35.13
CA ASN A 43 -13.31 16.80 -34.79
C ASN A 43 -12.93 18.21 -34.27
N GLY A 44 -11.64 18.62 -34.39
CA GLY A 44 -11.22 19.97 -34.00
C GLY A 44 -11.12 20.22 -32.51
N SER A 45 -11.33 19.20 -31.66
CA SER A 45 -11.15 19.32 -30.22
C SER A 45 -9.69 18.99 -29.84
N ASN A 46 -9.10 19.87 -29.04
CA ASN A 46 -7.77 19.65 -28.47
C ASN A 46 -7.80 18.45 -27.52
N PHE A 47 -7.16 17.37 -27.90
CA PHE A 47 -6.95 16.20 -27.04
C PHE A 47 -5.51 16.25 -26.53
N VAL A 48 -5.35 16.32 -25.21
CA VAL A 48 -4.04 16.22 -24.59
C VAL A 48 -3.77 14.74 -24.31
N ASP A 49 -2.90 14.15 -25.11
CA ASP A 49 -2.43 12.80 -24.86
C ASP A 49 -1.21 12.88 -23.94
N TYR A 50 -1.40 12.44 -22.72
CA TYR A 50 -0.32 12.32 -21.74
C TYR A 50 0.53 11.08 -22.06
N LYS A 51 1.31 11.14 -23.12
CA LYS A 51 2.26 10.11 -23.50
C LYS A 51 3.49 10.18 -22.61
N GLY A 52 3.49 9.41 -21.58
CA GLY A 52 4.70 9.22 -20.82
C GLY A 52 4.62 7.88 -20.11
N LYS A 53 5.57 7.00 -20.39
CA LYS A 53 5.85 5.94 -19.41
C LYS A 53 6.35 6.63 -18.16
N LEU A 54 5.57 6.55 -17.08
CA LEU A 54 6.12 6.71 -15.76
C LEU A 54 7.17 5.61 -15.60
N GLU A 55 8.41 5.98 -15.55
CA GLU A 55 9.50 5.03 -15.39
C GLU A 55 10.47 5.59 -14.35
N PHE A 56 10.53 4.90 -13.23
CA PHE A 56 11.43 5.24 -12.15
C PHE A 56 12.53 4.19 -12.03
N THR A 57 13.72 4.61 -11.63
CA THR A 57 14.82 3.70 -11.36
C THR A 57 14.47 2.76 -10.22
N THR A 58 13.86 3.30 -9.16
CA THR A 58 13.48 2.55 -7.97
C THR A 58 12.14 3.05 -7.45
N ILE A 59 11.24 2.13 -7.15
CA ILE A 59 10.02 2.36 -6.39
C ILE A 59 10.26 1.83 -4.98
N ILE A 60 9.90 2.63 -3.99
CA ILE A 60 9.86 2.20 -2.58
C ILE A 60 8.41 2.35 -2.14
N GLN A 61 7.81 1.26 -1.76
CA GLN A 61 6.43 1.23 -1.27
C GLN A 61 6.42 0.82 0.20
N ASP A 62 6.00 1.73 1.04
CA ASP A 62 5.87 1.52 2.48
C ASP A 62 4.43 1.11 2.85
N GLU A 63 4.24 0.58 4.07
CA GLU A 63 2.95 0.09 4.59
C GLU A 63 2.25 -0.93 3.68
N SER A 64 3.04 -1.73 2.97
CA SER A 64 2.55 -2.61 1.91
C SER A 64 1.69 -3.77 2.41
N SER A 65 1.77 -4.12 3.69
CA SER A 65 0.94 -5.16 4.30
C SER A 65 -0.54 -4.79 4.34
N LYS A 66 -0.85 -3.49 4.39
CA LYS A 66 -2.23 -2.96 4.42
C LYS A 66 -2.79 -2.68 3.02
N ALA A 67 -1.94 -2.72 2.00
CA ALA A 67 -2.33 -2.43 0.62
C ALA A 67 -3.13 -3.59 0.01
N THR A 68 -4.21 -3.25 -0.68
CA THR A 68 -4.91 -4.21 -1.53
C THR A 68 -3.99 -4.68 -2.67
N PRO A 69 -4.26 -5.83 -3.30
CA PRO A 69 -3.45 -6.30 -4.42
C PRO A 69 -3.32 -5.28 -5.57
N ALA A 70 -4.34 -4.48 -5.82
CA ALA A 70 -4.33 -3.44 -6.84
C ALA A 70 -3.42 -2.27 -6.44
N GLU A 71 -3.53 -1.79 -5.20
CA GLU A 71 -2.68 -0.72 -4.66
C GLU A 71 -1.22 -1.14 -4.58
N LEU A 72 -0.95 -2.40 -4.24
CA LEU A 72 0.41 -2.93 -4.21
C LEU A 72 0.99 -3.02 -5.63
N SER A 73 0.22 -3.54 -6.60
CA SER A 73 0.74 -3.84 -7.94
C SER A 73 0.96 -2.60 -8.78
N LEU A 74 0.10 -1.59 -8.65
CA LEU A 74 0.10 -0.43 -9.53
C LEU A 74 1.44 0.33 -9.52
N PRO A 75 2.00 0.73 -8.36
CA PRO A 75 3.30 1.41 -8.33
C PRO A 75 4.42 0.56 -8.90
N LEU A 76 4.39 -0.76 -8.65
CA LEU A 76 5.44 -1.67 -9.08
C LEU A 76 5.61 -1.73 -10.60
N THR A 77 4.55 -1.43 -11.36
CA THR A 77 4.60 -1.41 -12.83
C THR A 77 5.45 -0.27 -13.39
N TYR A 78 5.77 0.73 -12.58
CA TYR A 78 6.51 1.92 -12.99
C TYR A 78 7.99 1.89 -12.60
N GLY A 79 8.44 0.89 -11.85
CA GLY A 79 9.82 0.80 -11.36
C GLY A 79 10.65 -0.26 -12.06
N LYS A 80 11.91 0.05 -12.33
CA LYS A 80 12.89 -0.97 -12.76
C LYS A 80 13.31 -1.85 -11.59
N LYS A 81 13.40 -1.28 -10.39
CA LYS A 81 13.64 -1.96 -9.12
C LYS A 81 12.53 -1.61 -8.17
N ASN A 82 12.09 -2.57 -7.40
CA ASN A 82 11.01 -2.38 -6.45
C ASN A 82 11.46 -2.84 -5.06
N ILE A 83 11.29 -1.98 -4.07
CA ILE A 83 11.49 -2.26 -2.66
C ILE A 83 10.14 -2.16 -1.99
N ILE A 84 9.69 -3.25 -1.41
CA ILE A 84 8.39 -3.34 -0.76
C ILE A 84 8.65 -3.50 0.73
N ILE A 85 8.12 -2.57 1.52
CA ILE A 85 8.28 -2.52 2.97
C ILE A 85 6.92 -2.73 3.61
N GLY A 86 6.84 -3.59 4.60
CA GLY A 86 5.59 -3.86 5.30
C GLY A 86 5.80 -4.74 6.50
N ASP A 87 4.74 -4.93 7.26
CA ASP A 87 4.71 -5.79 8.43
C ASP A 87 3.47 -6.70 8.35
N HIS A 88 3.69 -7.96 7.96
CA HIS A 88 2.61 -8.92 7.76
C HIS A 88 2.00 -9.43 9.09
N ARG A 89 2.59 -9.07 10.23
CA ARG A 89 2.02 -9.34 11.56
C ARG A 89 1.04 -8.26 12.01
N GLN A 90 1.00 -7.13 11.29
CA GLN A 90 -0.01 -6.11 11.48
C GLN A 90 -1.29 -6.44 10.69
N LEU A 91 -2.30 -5.56 10.82
CA LEU A 91 -3.58 -5.76 10.16
C LEU A 91 -3.43 -5.89 8.64
N PRO A 92 -4.07 -6.89 8.04
CA PRO A 92 -4.13 -7.04 6.58
C PRO A 92 -5.04 -5.96 5.95
N PRO A 93 -5.14 -5.91 4.61
CA PRO A 93 -6.08 -5.04 3.92
C PRO A 93 -7.51 -5.29 4.43
N MET A 94 -8.21 -4.21 4.74
CA MET A 94 -9.63 -4.32 5.12
C MET A 94 -10.47 -4.48 3.86
N LEU A 95 -11.01 -5.67 3.66
CA LEU A 95 -11.95 -5.98 2.59
C LEU A 95 -13.31 -6.31 3.22
N ASP A 96 -14.35 -5.55 2.88
CA ASP A 96 -15.72 -5.86 3.30
C ASP A 96 -16.43 -6.70 2.24
N LYS A 97 -16.68 -7.96 2.57
CA LYS A 97 -17.36 -8.93 1.69
C LYS A 97 -18.76 -8.46 1.28
N LYS A 98 -19.48 -7.82 2.19
CA LYS A 98 -20.84 -7.32 1.93
C LYS A 98 -20.81 -6.12 1.00
N GLU A 99 -19.91 -5.17 1.24
CA GLU A 99 -19.75 -4.00 0.38
C GLU A 99 -19.34 -4.41 -1.02
N PHE A 100 -18.43 -5.38 -1.13
CA PHE A 100 -18.02 -5.92 -2.43
C PHE A 100 -19.18 -6.60 -3.18
N GLN A 101 -20.00 -7.39 -2.46
CA GLN A 101 -21.21 -8.00 -3.02
C GLN A 101 -22.19 -6.95 -3.52
N LEU A 102 -22.49 -5.95 -2.70
CA LEU A 102 -23.42 -4.87 -3.06
C LEU A 102 -22.94 -4.10 -4.29
N SER A 103 -21.63 -3.83 -4.37
CA SER A 103 -21.04 -3.15 -5.53
C SER A 103 -21.19 -3.96 -6.81
N LEU A 104 -20.98 -5.27 -6.75
CA LEU A 104 -21.18 -6.15 -7.91
C LEU A 104 -22.65 -6.30 -8.30
N ASP A 105 -23.56 -6.35 -7.32
CA ASP A 105 -25.00 -6.39 -7.57
C ASP A 105 -25.48 -5.10 -8.24
N PHE A 106 -25.02 -3.97 -7.75
CA PHE A 106 -25.30 -2.68 -8.36
C PHE A 106 -24.79 -2.59 -9.82
N LEU A 107 -23.62 -3.13 -10.11
CA LEU A 107 -23.11 -3.22 -11.49
C LEU A 107 -23.96 -4.14 -12.36
N LEU A 108 -24.40 -5.27 -11.82
CA LEU A 108 -25.27 -6.21 -12.53
C LEU A 108 -26.61 -5.58 -12.91
N ASP A 109 -27.21 -4.81 -12.01
CA ASP A 109 -28.51 -4.17 -12.23
C ASP A 109 -28.43 -3.08 -13.30
N ARG A 110 -27.32 -2.37 -13.40
CA ARG A 110 -27.11 -1.27 -14.36
C ARG A 110 -26.61 -1.72 -15.73
N THR A 111 -26.11 -2.94 -15.83
CA THR A 111 -25.56 -3.46 -17.09
C THR A 111 -26.68 -4.05 -17.93
N GLU A 112 -26.95 -3.49 -19.11
CA GLU A 112 -27.96 -4.01 -20.04
C GLU A 112 -27.39 -5.11 -20.94
N ASN A 113 -26.09 -5.07 -21.22
CA ASN A 113 -25.41 -6.00 -22.10
C ASN A 113 -25.31 -7.42 -21.48
N LYS A 114 -25.88 -8.40 -22.14
CA LYS A 114 -25.91 -9.81 -21.67
C LYS A 114 -24.52 -10.42 -21.51
N GLU A 115 -23.57 -10.09 -22.37
CA GLU A 115 -22.19 -10.61 -22.28
C GLU A 115 -21.43 -10.01 -21.07
N GLU A 116 -21.63 -8.72 -20.83
CA GLU A 116 -21.07 -8.06 -19.65
C GLU A 116 -21.69 -8.60 -18.36
N LYS A 117 -23.00 -8.79 -18.32
CA LYS A 117 -23.67 -9.42 -17.17
C LYS A 117 -23.07 -10.78 -16.85
N LYS A 118 -22.83 -11.62 -17.84
CA LYS A 118 -22.19 -12.93 -17.64
C LYS A 118 -20.78 -12.80 -17.07
N LYS A 119 -20.00 -11.81 -17.52
CA LYS A 119 -18.65 -11.56 -17.01
C LYS A 119 -18.69 -11.12 -15.54
N ILE A 120 -19.59 -10.20 -15.19
CA ILE A 120 -19.77 -9.71 -13.81
C ILE A 120 -20.25 -10.86 -12.91
N GLN A 121 -21.18 -11.70 -13.36
CA GLN A 121 -21.64 -12.87 -12.61
C GLN A 121 -20.51 -13.87 -12.35
N LYS A 122 -19.67 -14.15 -13.35
CA LYS A 122 -18.49 -15.00 -13.18
C LYS A 122 -17.51 -14.41 -12.19
N LEU A 123 -17.26 -13.10 -12.31
CA LEU A 123 -16.39 -12.37 -11.35
C LEU A 123 -16.95 -12.45 -9.94
N LYS A 124 -18.26 -12.21 -9.75
CA LYS A 124 -18.92 -12.32 -8.45
C LYS A 124 -18.75 -13.71 -7.85
N SER A 125 -19.02 -14.76 -8.63
CA SER A 125 -18.88 -16.14 -8.16
C SER A 125 -17.42 -16.48 -7.80
N PHE A 126 -16.46 -16.02 -8.60
CA PHE A 126 -15.04 -16.22 -8.34
C PHE A 126 -14.60 -15.51 -7.05
N VAL A 127 -14.94 -14.23 -6.92
CA VAL A 127 -14.57 -13.43 -5.75
C VAL A 127 -15.17 -14.01 -4.47
N LEU A 128 -16.47 -14.36 -4.48
CA LEU A 128 -17.10 -14.93 -3.30
C LEU A 128 -16.51 -16.27 -2.88
N LYS A 129 -16.10 -17.07 -3.85
CA LYS A 129 -15.45 -18.37 -3.59
C LYS A 129 -14.05 -18.21 -2.98
N HIS A 130 -13.31 -17.18 -3.39
CA HIS A 130 -11.92 -16.96 -2.99
C HIS A 130 -11.73 -15.77 -2.05
N PHE A 131 -12.83 -15.30 -1.44
CA PHE A 131 -12.79 -14.09 -0.62
C PHE A 131 -11.80 -14.22 0.55
N ASP A 132 -11.86 -15.33 1.26
CA ASP A 132 -10.98 -15.59 2.41
C ASP A 132 -9.49 -15.63 2.00
N GLU A 133 -9.21 -16.06 0.76
CA GLU A 133 -7.85 -15.99 0.22
C GLU A 133 -7.44 -14.54 -0.13
N MET A 134 -8.40 -13.67 -0.46
CA MET A 134 -8.14 -12.27 -0.77
C MET A 134 -7.90 -11.43 0.49
N GLU A 135 -8.41 -11.85 1.65
CA GLU A 135 -8.15 -11.19 2.93
C GLU A 135 -6.68 -11.33 3.36
N ILE A 136 -5.98 -12.36 2.89
CA ILE A 136 -4.55 -12.50 3.16
C ILE A 136 -3.81 -11.44 2.36
N SER A 137 -3.00 -10.65 3.03
CA SER A 137 -2.18 -9.61 2.40
C SER A 137 -1.33 -10.19 1.27
N HIS A 138 -1.36 -9.51 0.11
CA HIS A 138 -0.49 -9.89 -1.00
C HIS A 138 1.00 -9.73 -0.65
N PHE A 139 1.31 -8.76 0.21
CA PHE A 139 2.64 -8.59 0.79
C PHE A 139 3.07 -9.83 1.58
N GLU A 140 2.22 -10.37 2.44
CA GLU A 140 2.50 -11.58 3.20
C GLU A 140 2.81 -12.76 2.28
N ARG A 141 1.99 -12.96 1.24
CA ARG A 141 2.23 -14.02 0.24
C ARG A 141 3.56 -13.86 -0.49
N LEU A 142 3.92 -12.64 -0.83
CA LEU A 142 5.21 -12.34 -1.44
C LEU A 142 6.34 -12.62 -0.46
N PHE A 143 6.23 -12.15 0.78
CA PHE A 143 7.22 -12.34 1.82
C PHE A 143 7.49 -13.83 2.11
N GLN A 144 6.45 -14.67 2.10
CA GLN A 144 6.58 -16.11 2.30
C GLN A 144 7.25 -16.83 1.12
N LYS A 145 7.01 -16.37 -0.11
CA LYS A 145 7.43 -17.06 -1.35
C LYS A 145 8.72 -16.56 -1.96
N ILE A 146 9.12 -15.32 -1.68
CA ILE A 146 10.31 -14.71 -2.27
C ILE A 146 11.58 -15.39 -1.74
N ASP A 147 12.61 -15.45 -2.58
CA ASP A 147 13.90 -15.98 -2.21
C ASP A 147 14.50 -15.22 -1.02
N SER A 148 15.16 -15.96 -0.12
CA SER A 148 15.76 -15.40 1.09
C SER A 148 16.82 -14.34 0.81
N SER A 149 17.50 -14.41 -0.33
CA SER A 149 18.49 -13.41 -0.76
C SER A 149 17.87 -12.06 -1.12
N LEU A 150 16.57 -12.02 -1.41
CA LEU A 150 15.80 -10.82 -1.75
C LEU A 150 14.95 -10.31 -0.59
N LYS A 151 15.07 -10.91 0.58
CA LYS A 151 14.26 -10.63 1.76
C LYS A 151 15.14 -10.22 2.94
N GLY A 152 14.74 -9.14 3.61
CA GLY A 152 15.35 -8.71 4.87
C GLY A 152 14.30 -8.50 5.94
N VAL A 153 14.65 -8.74 7.18
CA VAL A 153 13.81 -8.51 8.35
C VAL A 153 14.51 -7.55 9.27
N PHE A 154 13.82 -6.48 9.68
CA PHE A 154 14.28 -5.58 10.73
C PHE A 154 13.84 -6.16 12.07
N ASN A 155 14.78 -6.67 12.82
CA ASN A 155 14.54 -7.31 14.11
C ASN A 155 14.94 -6.44 15.32
N LEU A 156 15.33 -5.19 15.08
CA LEU A 156 15.69 -4.22 16.12
C LEU A 156 14.84 -2.97 15.97
N GLN A 157 14.10 -2.62 17.00
CA GLN A 157 13.25 -1.45 17.04
C GLN A 157 13.73 -0.43 18.09
N TYR A 158 13.47 0.88 17.81
CA TYR A 158 13.78 2.03 18.67
C TYR A 158 12.56 2.91 18.93
N ARG A 159 11.35 2.42 18.67
CA ARG A 159 10.10 3.19 18.78
C ARG A 159 9.38 2.93 20.09
N MET A 160 9.27 1.65 20.47
CA MET A 160 8.46 1.23 21.61
C MET A 160 9.30 1.13 22.87
N HIS A 161 8.68 1.46 24.00
CA HIS A 161 9.24 1.19 25.31
C HIS A 161 9.60 -0.30 25.47
N PRO A 162 10.67 -0.66 26.20
CA PRO A 162 11.07 -2.05 26.42
C PRO A 162 9.93 -2.95 26.91
N ASP A 163 9.11 -2.50 27.86
CA ASP A 163 8.00 -3.29 28.39
C ASP A 163 6.91 -3.58 27.33
N ILE A 164 6.65 -2.61 26.43
CA ILE A 164 5.73 -2.80 25.31
C ILE A 164 6.34 -3.79 24.32
N ASN A 165 7.64 -3.67 24.05
CA ASN A 165 8.35 -4.60 23.19
C ASN A 165 8.26 -6.03 23.72
N ASP A 166 8.37 -6.22 25.02
CA ASP A 166 8.30 -7.55 25.66
C ASP A 166 6.94 -8.25 25.43
N VAL A 167 5.88 -7.48 25.38
CA VAL A 167 4.55 -8.02 25.05
C VAL A 167 4.45 -8.35 23.55
N ILE A 168 4.97 -7.48 22.69
CA ILE A 168 4.77 -7.58 21.24
C ILE A 168 5.73 -8.57 20.59
N LYS A 169 6.97 -8.73 21.09
CA LYS A 169 8.01 -9.58 20.49
C LYS A 169 7.57 -11.03 20.23
N GLN A 170 6.61 -11.54 21.02
CA GLN A 170 6.09 -12.90 20.86
C GLN A 170 5.43 -13.14 19.50
N PHE A 171 4.86 -12.10 18.88
CA PHE A 171 4.23 -12.19 17.55
C PHE A 171 5.26 -12.32 16.43
N TYR A 172 6.53 -11.98 16.69
CA TYR A 172 7.60 -11.95 15.69
C TYR A 172 8.61 -13.09 15.83
N ILE A 173 8.39 -14.04 16.74
CA ILE A 173 9.32 -15.16 16.99
C ILE A 173 9.61 -15.94 15.71
N GLN A 174 8.58 -16.18 14.88
CA GLN A 174 8.73 -16.96 13.63
C GLN A 174 9.51 -16.21 12.55
N ASP A 175 9.63 -14.90 12.66
CA ASP A 175 10.30 -14.03 11.67
C ASP A 175 11.69 -13.58 12.13
N GLY A 176 12.27 -14.27 13.11
CA GLY A 176 13.60 -13.95 13.64
C GLY A 176 13.60 -13.12 14.92
N GLY A 177 12.41 -12.88 15.50
CA GLY A 177 12.24 -12.15 16.74
C GLY A 177 12.21 -10.62 16.56
N LEU A 178 11.90 -9.91 17.65
CA LEU A 178 11.93 -8.47 17.70
C LEU A 178 12.66 -8.03 18.99
N ASN A 179 13.75 -7.33 18.82
CA ASN A 179 14.57 -6.81 19.91
C ASN A 179 14.32 -5.32 20.13
N CYS A 180 14.45 -4.87 21.38
CA CYS A 180 14.42 -3.46 21.72
C CYS A 180 15.81 -2.88 21.73
N GLY A 181 16.04 -1.82 20.96
CA GLY A 181 17.29 -1.05 20.98
C GLY A 181 17.29 0.08 22.01
N LEU A 182 16.14 0.34 22.65
CA LEU A 182 16.04 1.29 23.73
C LEU A 182 16.47 0.62 25.05
N ILE A 183 17.22 1.34 25.85
CA ILE A 183 17.62 0.91 27.19
C ILE A 183 16.56 1.39 28.16
N SER A 184 16.12 0.51 29.05
CA SER A 184 15.21 0.90 30.13
C SER A 184 15.86 2.01 30.99
N PRO A 185 15.10 3.07 31.29
CA PRO A 185 15.63 4.10 32.21
C PRO A 185 16.06 3.56 33.56
N ILE A 186 15.45 2.49 34.06
CA ILE A 186 15.87 1.81 35.29
C ILE A 186 17.30 1.27 35.13
N ASP A 187 17.61 0.64 33.98
CA ASP A 187 18.94 0.09 33.72
C ASP A 187 20.00 1.19 33.55
N LEU A 188 19.58 2.40 33.23
CA LEU A 188 20.43 3.58 33.19
C LEU A 188 20.59 4.26 34.56
N GLY A 189 19.97 3.72 35.62
CA GLY A 189 19.99 4.32 36.96
C GLY A 189 19.19 5.62 37.09
N VAL A 190 18.30 5.87 36.16
CA VAL A 190 17.42 7.06 36.19
C VAL A 190 16.19 6.72 37.03
N ASN A 191 16.14 7.26 38.24
CA ASN A 191 15.01 7.11 39.14
C ASN A 191 13.93 8.17 38.87
N ASP A 192 13.45 8.23 37.64
CA ASP A 192 12.27 9.03 37.29
C ASP A 192 11.08 8.09 37.16
N PRO A 193 10.16 8.02 38.12
CA PRO A 193 9.02 7.12 38.09
C PRO A 193 8.11 7.41 36.89
N ASP A 194 8.14 8.63 36.36
CA ASP A 194 7.31 9.00 35.20
C ASP A 194 7.84 8.46 33.88
N MET A 195 9.10 8.03 33.80
CA MET A 195 9.68 7.48 32.57
C MET A 195 9.13 6.09 32.22
N HIS A 196 8.55 5.38 33.16
CA HIS A 196 7.99 4.04 32.98
C HIS A 196 6.47 4.01 33.06
N ASN A 197 5.83 5.11 33.43
CA ASN A 197 4.41 5.18 33.55
C ASN A 197 3.78 5.40 32.16
N ALA A 198 2.87 4.52 31.75
CA ALA A 198 2.13 4.68 30.49
C ALA A 198 1.29 5.96 30.46
N SER A 199 0.90 6.49 31.63
CA SER A 199 0.24 7.79 31.81
C SER A 199 1.22 8.97 31.86
N SER A 200 2.52 8.74 31.72
CA SER A 200 3.50 9.80 31.74
C SER A 200 3.42 10.67 30.48
N ARG A 201 3.96 11.87 30.58
CA ARG A 201 4.08 12.83 29.46
C ARG A 201 4.83 12.28 28.24
N TYR A 202 5.55 11.17 28.38
CA TYR A 202 6.19 10.46 27.26
C TYR A 202 5.19 9.82 26.29
N HIS A 203 4.04 9.42 26.79
CA HIS A 203 3.02 8.74 26.01
C HIS A 203 1.80 9.62 25.75
N GLY A 204 1.77 10.84 26.27
CA GLY A 204 0.65 11.75 26.11
C GLY A 204 -0.68 11.22 26.70
N ILE A 205 -0.58 10.29 27.63
CA ILE A 205 -1.71 9.68 28.34
C ILE A 205 -1.63 10.15 29.78
N GLU A 206 -2.61 10.93 30.21
CA GLU A 206 -2.83 11.31 31.61
C GLU A 206 -3.71 10.29 32.33
#